data_f4429d8e010520255db61393da37430d
#
_entry.id   f4429d8e010520255db61393da37430d
#
_cell.length_a   1.000
_cell.length_b   1.000
_cell.length_c   1.000
_cell.angle_alpha   90.00
_cell.angle_beta   90.00
_cell.angle_gamma   90.00
#
_symmetry.space_group_name_H-M   'P 1'
#
loop_
_entity.id
_entity.type
_entity.pdbx_description
1 polymer ?
#
loop_
_entity_poly.entity_id
_entity_poly.type
_entity_poly.pdbx_seq_one_letter_code
_entity_poly.pdbx_strand_id
1 'polypeptide(L)'
;MLSTFARTIVPLLGRLTVTTGTTRAIAPGSIVAPNHTALADPGLVLAALHRLGTEPVVLATAGLWRIPFLGRRLTREGHIPVHRGSRSAAAALDLAAEALAAGRVVVIYPEGGLPRRRDSADHEPGVFRTGLARLALATGAPVVPLGHAGARRIISGGRFKQLAGVASAPLRRPDLHVHLGEPLHLTGDITEATAHARTAVESAWREAVGRLPSSSGTSVRRPN
;
A
#
# COMPACT_ATOMS: atom_id res chain seq x y z
N MET A 1 -10.23 -14.86 -3.77
CA MET A 1 -9.89 -13.43 -3.93
C MET A 1 -8.42 -13.22 -3.61
N LEU A 2 -7.72 -12.24 -4.26
CA LEU A 2 -6.31 -11.94 -3.97
C LEU A 2 -6.11 -11.49 -2.53
N SER A 3 -7.04 -10.73 -1.99
CA SER A 3 -7.11 -10.34 -0.57
C SER A 3 -7.20 -11.57 0.35
N THR A 4 -8.01 -12.57 0.00
CA THR A 4 -8.10 -13.84 0.77
C THR A 4 -6.77 -14.60 0.73
N PHE A 5 -6.11 -14.64 -0.43
CA PHE A 5 -4.77 -15.23 -0.56
C PHE A 5 -3.74 -14.45 0.27
N ALA A 6 -3.75 -13.10 0.17
CA ALA A 6 -2.88 -12.25 0.96
C ALA A 6 -3.11 -12.43 2.47
N ARG A 7 -4.37 -12.53 2.91
CA ARG A 7 -4.74 -12.82 4.30
C ARG A 7 -4.14 -14.13 4.83
N THR A 8 -4.01 -15.13 3.98
CA THR A 8 -3.45 -16.42 4.38
C THR A 8 -1.92 -16.41 4.36
N ILE A 9 -1.32 -15.79 3.36
CA ILE A 9 0.14 -15.82 3.15
C ILE A 9 0.87 -14.80 4.02
N VAL A 10 0.36 -13.58 4.17
CA VAL A 10 1.05 -12.52 4.93
C VAL A 10 1.33 -12.93 6.38
N PRO A 11 0.39 -13.54 7.15
CA PRO A 11 0.67 -14.01 8.51
C PRO A 11 1.71 -15.12 8.61
N LEU A 12 1.92 -15.88 7.53
CA LEU A 12 2.99 -16.88 7.47
C LEU A 12 4.37 -16.23 7.30
N LEU A 13 4.42 -15.07 6.62
CA LEU A 13 5.65 -14.35 6.34
C LEU A 13 6.04 -13.34 7.44
N GLY A 14 5.10 -12.94 8.30
CA GLY A 14 5.35 -11.94 9.34
C GLY A 14 4.19 -11.75 10.30
N ARG A 15 4.42 -10.97 11.35
CA ARG A 15 3.38 -10.60 12.33
C ARG A 15 2.72 -9.30 11.88
N LEU A 16 1.58 -9.40 11.23
CA LEU A 16 0.81 -8.23 10.79
C LEU A 16 -0.01 -7.66 11.94
N THR A 17 0.23 -6.38 12.26
CA THR A 17 -0.61 -5.55 13.12
C THR A 17 -1.28 -4.47 12.28
N VAL A 18 -2.58 -4.25 12.50
CA VAL A 18 -3.35 -3.20 11.82
C VAL A 18 -3.92 -2.27 12.87
N THR A 19 -3.70 -0.96 12.70
CA THR A 19 -4.26 0.09 13.56
C THR A 19 -4.96 1.13 12.70
N THR A 20 -5.90 1.84 13.30
CA THR A 20 -6.68 2.89 12.63
C THR A 20 -6.68 4.16 13.49
N GLY A 21 -6.57 5.31 12.86
CA GLY A 21 -6.77 6.62 13.49
C GLY A 21 -8.25 6.96 13.72
N THR A 22 -9.16 6.16 13.17
CA THR A 22 -10.60 6.33 13.28
C THR A 22 -11.29 5.03 13.68
N THR A 23 -12.42 5.12 14.37
CA THR A 23 -13.27 3.97 14.67
C THR A 23 -14.25 3.64 13.53
N ARG A 24 -14.30 4.49 12.51
CA ARG A 24 -15.20 4.30 11.37
C ARG A 24 -14.62 3.29 10.37
N ALA A 25 -15.50 2.46 9.81
CA ALA A 25 -15.15 1.63 8.67
C ALA A 25 -14.81 2.50 7.44
N ILE A 26 -14.00 1.95 6.53
CA ILE A 26 -13.73 2.61 5.24
C ILE A 26 -15.05 2.73 4.48
N ALA A 27 -15.46 3.96 4.18
CA ALA A 27 -16.70 4.21 3.46
C ALA A 27 -16.65 3.66 2.03
N PRO A 28 -17.76 3.12 1.50
CA PRO A 28 -17.86 2.82 0.07
C PRO A 28 -17.51 4.04 -0.78
N GLY A 29 -16.87 3.83 -1.92
CA GLY A 29 -16.42 4.91 -2.80
C GLY A 29 -15.21 5.69 -2.29
N SER A 30 -14.45 5.17 -1.32
CA SER A 30 -13.21 5.79 -0.83
C SER A 30 -11.99 5.38 -1.64
N ILE A 31 -11.00 6.26 -1.67
CA ILE A 31 -9.66 5.99 -2.21
C ILE A 31 -8.72 5.69 -1.05
N VAL A 32 -8.06 4.54 -1.04
CA VAL A 32 -6.98 4.23 -0.10
C VAL A 32 -5.65 4.54 -0.76
N ALA A 33 -4.84 5.36 -0.11
CA ALA A 33 -3.55 5.81 -0.62
C ALA A 33 -2.40 5.30 0.27
N PRO A 34 -1.77 4.14 -0.05
CA PRO A 34 -0.64 3.63 0.70
C PRO A 34 0.69 4.22 0.21
N ASN A 35 1.71 4.25 1.09
CA ASN A 35 3.10 4.37 0.68
C ASN A 35 3.58 3.12 -0.08
N HIS A 36 4.70 3.21 -0.83
CA HIS A 36 5.18 2.11 -1.68
C HIS A 36 6.68 1.89 -1.53
N THR A 37 7.08 0.82 -0.86
CA THR A 37 8.48 0.57 -0.49
C THR A 37 9.05 -0.74 -1.05
N ALA A 38 8.21 -1.76 -1.25
CA ALA A 38 8.63 -3.10 -1.63
C ALA A 38 7.58 -3.83 -2.49
N LEU A 39 7.99 -4.88 -3.19
CA LEU A 39 7.08 -5.76 -3.95
C LEU A 39 6.05 -6.49 -3.06
N ALA A 40 6.31 -6.59 -1.76
CA ALA A 40 5.39 -7.21 -0.80
C ALA A 40 4.22 -6.29 -0.39
N ASP A 41 4.31 -4.98 -0.62
CA ASP A 41 3.34 -4.00 -0.13
C ASP A 41 1.90 -4.29 -0.58
N PRO A 42 1.62 -4.65 -1.87
CA PRO A 42 0.26 -4.93 -2.26
C PRO A 42 -0.37 -6.09 -1.49
N GLY A 43 0.42 -7.13 -1.19
CA GLY A 43 -0.04 -8.24 -0.36
C GLY A 43 -0.34 -7.80 1.07
N LEU A 44 0.55 -6.98 1.66
CA LEU A 44 0.38 -6.43 3.00
C LEU A 44 -0.87 -5.54 3.11
N VAL A 45 -1.04 -4.61 2.17
CA VAL A 45 -2.20 -3.69 2.11
C VAL A 45 -3.50 -4.48 1.91
N LEU A 46 -3.55 -5.43 0.98
CA LEU A 46 -4.72 -6.29 0.77
C LEU A 46 -5.08 -7.12 2.01
N ALA A 47 -4.08 -7.69 2.70
CA ALA A 47 -4.31 -8.43 3.93
C ALA A 47 -4.85 -7.54 5.05
N ALA A 48 -4.34 -6.31 5.18
CA ALA A 48 -4.82 -5.35 6.16
C ALA A 48 -6.25 -4.89 5.87
N LEU A 49 -6.55 -4.51 4.63
CA LEU A 49 -7.89 -4.07 4.22
C LEU A 49 -8.92 -5.20 4.37
N HIS A 50 -8.55 -6.44 4.03
CA HIS A 50 -9.41 -7.60 4.24
C HIS A 50 -9.74 -7.83 5.72
N ARG A 51 -8.79 -7.63 6.66
CA ARG A 51 -9.05 -7.68 8.11
C ARG A 51 -10.06 -6.64 8.57
N LEU A 52 -10.14 -5.52 7.84
CA LEU A 52 -11.10 -4.43 8.07
C LEU A 52 -12.42 -4.62 7.29
N GLY A 53 -12.64 -5.80 6.71
CA GLY A 53 -13.85 -6.11 5.95
C GLY A 53 -13.93 -5.47 4.56
N THR A 54 -12.80 -4.96 4.03
CA THR A 54 -12.75 -4.22 2.76
C THR A 54 -12.08 -5.02 1.66
N GLU A 55 -12.77 -5.17 0.52
CA GLU A 55 -12.27 -5.80 -0.70
C GLU A 55 -12.06 -4.74 -1.78
N PRO A 56 -10.83 -4.20 -1.93
CA PRO A 56 -10.59 -3.07 -2.82
C PRO A 56 -10.34 -3.49 -4.27
N VAL A 57 -10.55 -2.53 -5.17
CA VAL A 57 -9.98 -2.52 -6.53
C VAL A 57 -8.61 -1.87 -6.46
N VAL A 58 -7.57 -2.48 -7.03
CA VAL A 58 -6.20 -1.96 -7.00
C VAL A 58 -5.78 -1.49 -8.39
N LEU A 59 -5.26 -0.27 -8.49
CA LEU A 59 -4.55 0.20 -9.68
C LEU A 59 -3.14 -0.38 -9.65
N ALA A 60 -2.83 -1.26 -10.61
CA ALA A 60 -1.55 -1.96 -10.65
C ALA A 60 -0.89 -1.88 -12.03
N THR A 61 0.44 -2.00 -12.10
CA THR A 61 1.16 -1.96 -13.38
C THR A 61 0.66 -3.04 -14.34
N ALA A 62 0.33 -2.67 -15.59
CA ALA A 62 -0.19 -3.56 -16.61
C ALA A 62 0.69 -4.79 -16.91
N GLY A 63 1.99 -4.72 -16.60
CA GLY A 63 2.89 -5.86 -16.70
C GLY A 63 2.47 -7.09 -15.89
N LEU A 64 1.72 -6.92 -14.80
CA LEU A 64 1.22 -8.03 -13.98
C LEU A 64 0.19 -8.90 -14.71
N TRP A 65 -0.55 -8.34 -15.67
CA TRP A 65 -1.51 -9.08 -16.50
C TRP A 65 -0.85 -10.07 -17.48
N ARG A 66 0.46 -9.93 -17.73
CA ARG A 66 1.24 -10.89 -18.55
C ARG A 66 1.63 -12.16 -17.77
N ILE A 67 1.49 -12.14 -16.45
CA ILE A 67 1.80 -13.31 -15.60
C ILE A 67 0.60 -14.27 -15.67
N PRO A 68 0.78 -15.52 -16.15
CA PRO A 68 -0.28 -16.52 -16.20
C PRO A 68 -0.95 -16.69 -14.83
N PHE A 69 -2.24 -16.99 -14.81
CA PHE A 69 -3.10 -17.10 -13.61
C PHE A 69 -3.29 -15.80 -12.84
N LEU A 70 -2.23 -15.01 -12.56
CA LEU A 70 -2.33 -13.72 -11.88
C LEU A 70 -3.14 -12.72 -12.72
N GLY A 71 -2.83 -12.57 -14.00
CA GLY A 71 -3.55 -11.65 -14.90
C GLY A 71 -5.05 -11.97 -14.99
N ARG A 72 -5.40 -13.27 -15.16
CA ARG A 72 -6.81 -13.70 -15.16
C ARG A 72 -7.50 -13.39 -13.83
N ARG A 73 -6.78 -13.55 -12.72
CA ARG A 73 -7.30 -13.26 -11.40
C ARG A 73 -7.53 -11.76 -11.19
N LEU A 74 -6.56 -10.93 -11.57
CA LEU A 74 -6.66 -9.48 -11.52
C LEU A 74 -7.88 -8.98 -12.32
N THR A 75 -8.06 -9.48 -13.55
CA THR A 75 -9.23 -9.15 -14.37
C THR A 75 -10.54 -9.57 -13.72
N ARG A 76 -10.62 -10.81 -13.22
CA ARG A 76 -11.84 -11.34 -12.58
C ARG A 76 -12.24 -10.54 -11.34
N GLU A 77 -11.27 -10.03 -10.60
CA GLU A 77 -11.51 -9.25 -9.37
C GLU A 77 -11.72 -7.76 -9.66
N GLY A 78 -11.64 -7.34 -10.93
CA GLY A 78 -11.88 -5.97 -11.36
C GLY A 78 -10.73 -5.02 -11.05
N HIS A 79 -9.49 -5.54 -10.88
CA HIS A 79 -8.33 -4.67 -10.72
C HIS A 79 -7.99 -3.95 -12.03
N ILE A 80 -7.42 -2.75 -11.93
CA ILE A 80 -7.25 -1.82 -13.04
C ILE A 80 -5.79 -1.79 -13.51
N PRO A 81 -5.51 -2.15 -14.79
CA PRO A 81 -4.16 -2.07 -15.34
C PRO A 81 -3.75 -0.62 -15.63
N VAL A 82 -2.57 -0.22 -15.14
CA VAL A 82 -1.98 1.09 -15.41
C VAL A 82 -0.81 0.95 -16.38
N HIS A 83 -0.96 1.56 -17.56
CA HIS A 83 0.10 1.69 -18.56
C HIS A 83 0.82 3.02 -18.35
N ARG A 84 2.01 2.99 -17.72
CA ARG A 84 2.77 4.19 -17.38
C ARG A 84 3.31 4.89 -18.63
N GLY A 85 3.30 6.24 -18.61
CA GLY A 85 3.89 7.05 -19.68
C GLY A 85 3.06 7.13 -20.97
N SER A 86 1.82 6.70 -20.97
CA SER A 86 0.93 6.74 -22.13
C SER A 86 -0.40 7.46 -21.83
N ARG A 87 -1.15 7.80 -22.89
CA ARG A 87 -2.54 8.31 -22.76
C ARG A 87 -3.46 7.35 -22.00
N SER A 88 -3.15 6.06 -22.02
CA SER A 88 -3.88 5.03 -21.26
C SER A 88 -3.69 5.11 -19.74
N ALA A 89 -2.76 5.93 -19.23
CA ALA A 89 -2.71 6.23 -17.81
C ALA A 89 -3.93 7.06 -17.34
N ALA A 90 -4.46 7.93 -18.21
CA ALA A 90 -5.72 8.65 -17.96
C ALA A 90 -6.92 7.70 -17.93
N ALA A 91 -7.02 6.79 -18.89
CA ALA A 91 -8.09 5.78 -18.93
C ALA A 91 -8.14 4.91 -17.66
N ALA A 92 -7.00 4.66 -17.00
CA ALA A 92 -7.00 3.96 -15.71
C ALA A 92 -7.67 4.78 -14.59
N LEU A 93 -7.60 6.11 -14.65
CA LEU A 93 -8.31 6.99 -13.70
C LEU A 93 -9.81 7.03 -13.99
N ASP A 94 -10.22 6.96 -15.26
CA ASP A 94 -11.64 6.89 -15.63
C ASP A 94 -12.27 5.60 -15.09
N LEU A 95 -11.62 4.45 -15.30
CA LEU A 95 -12.05 3.17 -14.71
C LEU A 95 -12.07 3.19 -13.17
N ALA A 96 -11.13 3.91 -12.55
CA ALA A 96 -11.12 4.08 -11.10
C ALA A 96 -12.29 4.95 -10.62
N ALA A 97 -12.65 6.01 -11.37
CA ALA A 97 -13.80 6.84 -11.07
C ALA A 97 -15.12 6.04 -11.19
N GLU A 98 -15.25 5.21 -12.22
CA GLU A 98 -16.39 4.29 -12.36
C GLU A 98 -16.50 3.31 -11.19
N ALA A 99 -15.36 2.74 -10.75
CA ALA A 99 -15.34 1.85 -9.59
C ALA A 99 -15.75 2.56 -8.29
N LEU A 100 -15.29 3.80 -8.07
CA LEU A 100 -15.69 4.63 -6.93
C LEU A 100 -17.19 4.96 -6.97
N ALA A 101 -17.72 5.34 -8.14
CA ALA A 101 -19.15 5.60 -8.33
C ALA A 101 -20.02 4.36 -8.07
N ALA A 102 -19.49 3.16 -8.35
CA ALA A 102 -20.11 1.88 -8.00
C ALA A 102 -19.94 1.50 -6.51
N GLY A 103 -19.45 2.40 -5.66
CA GLY A 103 -19.25 2.17 -4.23
C GLY A 103 -18.03 1.29 -3.89
N ARG A 104 -17.16 0.98 -4.88
CA ARG A 104 -15.95 0.19 -4.60
C ARG A 104 -14.88 1.05 -3.94
N VAL A 105 -14.12 0.46 -3.04
CA VAL A 105 -12.91 1.08 -2.51
C VAL A 105 -11.78 0.88 -3.51
N VAL A 106 -11.06 1.95 -3.84
CA VAL A 106 -9.96 1.94 -4.82
C VAL A 106 -8.63 2.17 -4.11
N VAL A 107 -7.64 1.30 -4.37
CA VAL A 107 -6.25 1.48 -3.89
C VAL A 107 -5.41 2.06 -5.02
N ILE A 108 -4.78 3.19 -4.75
CA ILE A 108 -3.82 3.83 -5.65
C ILE A 108 -2.52 4.16 -4.91
N TYR A 109 -1.39 3.67 -5.40
CA TYR A 109 -0.06 4.00 -4.89
C TYR A 109 0.41 5.33 -5.50
N PRO A 110 0.41 6.44 -4.75
CA PRO A 110 0.62 7.77 -5.34
C PRO A 110 2.07 8.00 -5.80
N GLU A 111 3.03 7.27 -5.28
CA GLU A 111 4.44 7.32 -5.73
C GLU A 111 4.60 6.82 -7.17
N GLY A 112 3.65 6.01 -7.65
CA GLY A 112 3.62 5.51 -9.01
C GLY A 112 4.73 4.51 -9.35
N GLY A 113 5.49 4.02 -8.39
CA GLY A 113 6.52 3.02 -8.59
C GLY A 113 7.32 2.73 -7.33
N LEU A 114 8.07 1.64 -7.35
CA LEU A 114 8.96 1.27 -6.26
C LEU A 114 10.23 2.13 -6.26
N PRO A 115 10.73 2.54 -5.08
CA PRO A 115 12.01 3.22 -4.97
C PRO A 115 13.16 2.28 -5.36
N ARG A 116 14.20 2.83 -6.01
CA ARG A 116 15.40 2.08 -6.39
C ARG A 116 16.37 1.91 -5.20
N ARG A 117 15.92 1.32 -4.10
CA ARG A 117 16.72 1.11 -2.88
C ARG A 117 17.02 -0.36 -2.65
N ARG A 118 18.21 -0.65 -2.07
CA ARG A 118 18.70 -2.01 -1.82
C ARG A 118 18.77 -2.40 -0.34
N ASP A 119 18.67 -1.41 0.56
CA ASP A 119 18.62 -1.67 2.02
C ASP A 119 17.28 -2.25 2.48
N SER A 120 17.16 -2.63 3.74
CA SER A 120 15.94 -3.17 4.36
C SER A 120 15.26 -2.18 5.31
N ALA A 121 15.76 -0.93 5.39
CA ALA A 121 15.18 0.09 6.25
C ALA A 121 13.85 0.63 5.68
N ASP A 122 12.97 1.04 6.57
CA ASP A 122 11.77 1.77 6.21
C ASP A 122 12.15 3.25 5.98
N HIS A 123 11.63 3.84 4.92
CA HIS A 123 11.92 5.21 4.51
C HIS A 123 10.64 5.96 4.26
N GLU A 124 10.72 7.27 4.43
CA GLU A 124 9.62 8.18 4.12
C GLU A 124 9.09 7.97 2.69
N PRO A 125 7.77 8.17 2.50
CA PRO A 125 7.16 8.14 1.18
C PRO A 125 7.87 9.09 0.20
N GLY A 126 8.07 8.63 -1.02
CA GLY A 126 8.71 9.40 -2.07
C GLY A 126 7.85 10.55 -2.61
N VAL A 127 8.25 11.08 -3.77
CA VAL A 127 7.48 12.12 -4.46
C VAL A 127 6.20 11.51 -5.03
N PHE A 128 5.07 12.16 -4.76
CA PHE A 128 3.78 11.75 -5.28
C PHE A 128 3.56 12.25 -6.71
N ARG A 129 2.97 11.40 -7.53
CA ARG A 129 2.41 11.78 -8.83
C ARG A 129 0.99 12.33 -8.65
N THR A 130 0.55 13.12 -9.61
CA THR A 130 -0.74 13.83 -9.55
C THR A 130 -1.97 12.93 -9.73
N GLY A 131 -1.82 11.64 -10.03
CA GLY A 131 -2.94 10.73 -10.33
C GLY A 131 -3.95 10.61 -9.18
N LEU A 132 -3.48 10.49 -7.95
CA LEU A 132 -4.34 10.46 -6.75
C LEU A 132 -5.15 11.76 -6.62
N ALA A 133 -4.49 12.92 -6.68
CA ALA A 133 -5.14 14.21 -6.56
C ALA A 133 -6.18 14.44 -7.68
N ARG A 134 -5.82 14.12 -8.94
CA ARG A 134 -6.76 14.19 -10.06
C ARG A 134 -8.01 13.35 -9.84
N LEU A 135 -7.85 12.10 -9.42
CA LEU A 135 -8.97 11.20 -9.17
C LEU A 135 -9.86 11.73 -8.02
N ALA A 136 -9.25 12.10 -6.91
CA ALA A 136 -9.98 12.60 -5.74
C ALA A 136 -10.73 13.91 -6.02
N LEU A 137 -10.08 14.88 -6.68
CA LEU A 137 -10.71 16.15 -7.05
C LEU A 137 -11.85 15.97 -8.07
N ALA A 138 -11.67 15.08 -9.05
CA ALA A 138 -12.69 14.82 -10.07
C ALA A 138 -13.92 14.09 -9.51
N THR A 139 -13.77 13.24 -8.51
CA THR A 139 -14.85 12.40 -7.97
C THR A 139 -15.41 12.90 -6.64
N GLY A 140 -14.71 13.80 -5.94
CA GLY A 140 -15.04 14.19 -4.57
C GLY A 140 -14.85 13.06 -3.55
N ALA A 141 -14.27 11.91 -3.96
CA ALA A 141 -14.10 10.74 -3.12
C ALA A 141 -13.17 11.03 -1.92
N PRO A 142 -13.51 10.57 -0.71
CA PRO A 142 -12.62 10.70 0.44
C PRO A 142 -11.36 9.85 0.25
N VAL A 143 -10.22 10.40 0.64
CA VAL A 143 -8.92 9.73 0.62
C VAL A 143 -8.61 9.24 2.03
N VAL A 144 -8.34 7.94 2.16
CA VAL A 144 -7.88 7.30 3.39
C VAL A 144 -6.36 7.08 3.25
N PRO A 145 -5.54 7.87 3.96
CA PRO A 145 -4.10 7.65 3.94
C PRO A 145 -3.76 6.34 4.66
N LEU A 146 -2.87 5.56 4.08
CA LEU A 146 -2.42 4.31 4.67
C LEU A 146 -0.89 4.30 4.74
N GLY A 147 -0.37 4.21 5.97
CA GLY A 147 1.03 3.99 6.22
C GLY A 147 1.32 2.52 6.50
N HIS A 148 2.38 1.97 5.92
CA HIS A 148 2.85 0.64 6.31
C HIS A 148 4.37 0.62 6.46
N ALA A 149 4.84 -0.29 7.30
CA ALA A 149 6.25 -0.49 7.60
C ALA A 149 6.57 -1.97 7.84
N GLY A 150 7.85 -2.33 7.68
CA GLY A 150 8.35 -3.69 7.88
C GLY A 150 8.36 -4.57 6.62
N ALA A 151 7.67 -4.21 5.53
CA ALA A 151 7.62 -5.01 4.30
C ALA A 151 9.00 -5.27 3.69
N ARG A 152 9.92 -4.32 3.80
CA ARG A 152 11.30 -4.43 3.33
C ARG A 152 12.14 -5.45 4.13
N ARG A 153 11.71 -5.82 5.31
CA ARG A 153 12.32 -6.90 6.11
C ARG A 153 12.03 -8.28 5.50
N ILE A 154 10.98 -8.40 4.67
CA ILE A 154 10.66 -9.62 3.90
C ILE A 154 11.34 -9.55 2.54
N ILE A 155 11.13 -8.47 1.78
CA ILE A 155 11.62 -8.33 0.39
C ILE A 155 12.42 -7.03 0.25
N SER A 156 13.75 -7.15 0.14
CA SER A 156 14.65 -6.03 -0.12
C SER A 156 15.90 -6.50 -0.89
N GLY A 157 16.62 -5.56 -1.53
CA GLY A 157 17.88 -5.83 -2.21
C GLY A 157 17.76 -6.49 -3.57
N GLY A 158 18.80 -7.21 -4.01
CA GLY A 158 18.83 -7.91 -5.28
C GLY A 158 17.99 -9.21 -5.27
N ARG A 159 17.76 -9.80 -6.46
CA ARG A 159 16.88 -10.97 -6.65
C ARG A 159 17.17 -12.11 -5.69
N PHE A 160 18.44 -12.45 -5.49
CA PHE A 160 18.85 -13.53 -4.59
C PHE A 160 18.49 -13.21 -3.13
N LYS A 161 18.76 -11.96 -2.68
CA LYS A 161 18.41 -11.49 -1.33
C LYS A 161 16.88 -11.49 -1.13
N GLN A 162 16.12 -11.15 -2.16
CA GLN A 162 14.65 -11.18 -2.11
C GLN A 162 14.14 -12.61 -1.90
N LEU A 163 14.65 -13.59 -2.66
CA LEU A 163 14.29 -15.00 -2.52
C LEU A 163 14.65 -15.53 -1.12
N ALA A 164 15.89 -15.28 -0.66
CA ALA A 164 16.34 -15.65 0.68
C ALA A 164 15.49 -14.99 1.77
N GLY A 165 15.11 -13.72 1.58
CA GLY A 165 14.26 -12.96 2.49
C GLY A 165 12.88 -13.59 2.64
N VAL A 166 12.22 -13.92 1.54
CA VAL A 166 10.91 -14.60 1.53
C VAL A 166 11.01 -16.00 2.13
N ALA A 167 12.01 -16.79 1.73
CA ALA A 167 12.19 -18.15 2.24
C ALA A 167 12.44 -18.21 3.75
N SER A 168 13.20 -17.26 4.31
CA SER A 168 13.49 -17.17 5.74
C SER A 168 12.42 -16.42 6.56
N ALA A 169 11.52 -15.71 5.90
CA ALA A 169 10.49 -14.90 6.59
C ALA A 169 9.61 -15.72 7.56
N PRO A 170 9.14 -16.94 7.24
CA PRO A 170 8.36 -17.75 8.16
C PRO A 170 9.07 -18.06 9.49
N LEU A 171 10.40 -18.22 9.45
CA LEU A 171 11.22 -18.47 10.64
C LEU A 171 11.47 -17.18 11.44
N ARG A 172 11.78 -16.10 10.74
CA ARG A 172 12.09 -14.79 11.37
C ARG A 172 10.85 -14.07 11.86
N ARG A 173 9.72 -14.27 11.17
CA ARG A 173 8.42 -13.63 11.42
C ARG A 173 8.54 -12.13 11.75
N PRO A 174 9.10 -11.32 10.83
CA PRO A 174 9.28 -9.89 11.08
C PRO A 174 7.95 -9.20 11.39
N ASP A 175 8.02 -8.16 12.20
CA ASP A 175 6.86 -7.33 12.49
C ASP A 175 6.53 -6.47 11.27
N LEU A 176 5.25 -6.47 10.92
CA LEU A 176 4.64 -5.74 9.84
C LEU A 176 3.54 -4.87 10.45
N HIS A 177 3.60 -3.59 10.22
CA HIS A 177 2.57 -2.69 10.73
C HIS A 177 1.88 -1.95 9.60
N VAL A 178 0.56 -1.84 9.69
CA VAL A 178 -0.27 -1.02 8.81
C VAL A 178 -1.09 -0.09 9.68
N HIS A 179 -1.03 1.22 9.38
CA HIS A 179 -1.84 2.23 10.03
C HIS A 179 -2.71 2.94 8.99
N LEU A 180 -4.01 3.00 9.23
CA LEU A 180 -4.94 3.81 8.46
C LEU A 180 -5.16 5.13 9.21
N GLY A 181 -4.86 6.24 8.54
CA GLY A 181 -5.16 7.57 9.06
C GLY A 181 -6.63 7.95 8.89
N GLU A 182 -6.97 9.14 9.36
CA GLU A 182 -8.30 9.73 9.21
C GLU A 182 -8.60 10.00 7.72
N PRO A 183 -9.82 9.69 7.25
CA PRO A 183 -10.26 10.06 5.92
C PRO A 183 -10.28 11.57 5.74
N LEU A 184 -9.83 12.04 4.57
CA LEU A 184 -9.83 13.46 4.23
C LEU A 184 -10.36 13.71 2.83
N HIS A 185 -10.93 14.87 2.57
CA HIS A 185 -11.28 15.34 1.24
C HIS A 185 -10.17 16.26 0.73
N LEU A 186 -9.66 15.98 -0.46
CA LEU A 186 -8.70 16.85 -1.11
C LEU A 186 -9.43 18.02 -1.76
N THR A 187 -8.89 19.22 -1.58
CA THR A 187 -9.42 20.49 -2.10
C THR A 187 -8.27 21.32 -2.71
N GLY A 188 -8.61 22.45 -3.34
CA GLY A 188 -7.63 23.32 -3.97
C GLY A 188 -7.20 22.84 -5.37
N ASP A 189 -6.04 23.28 -5.81
CA ASP A 189 -5.48 22.83 -7.08
C ASP A 189 -4.79 21.45 -6.97
N ILE A 190 -4.37 20.92 -8.13
CA ILE A 190 -3.74 19.59 -8.20
C ILE A 190 -2.43 19.54 -7.37
N THR A 191 -1.69 20.62 -7.30
CA THR A 191 -0.41 20.68 -6.59
C THR A 191 -0.64 20.68 -5.09
N GLU A 192 -1.56 21.52 -4.61
CA GLU A 192 -1.97 21.60 -3.21
C GLU A 192 -2.57 20.27 -2.74
N ALA A 193 -3.50 19.71 -3.52
CA ALA A 193 -4.11 18.42 -3.24
C ALA A 193 -3.08 17.28 -3.17
N THR A 194 -2.08 17.29 -4.08
CA THR A 194 -1.00 16.30 -4.07
C THR A 194 -0.11 16.44 -2.83
N ALA A 195 0.23 17.67 -2.46
CA ALA A 195 1.02 17.95 -1.25
C ALA A 195 0.28 17.55 0.02
N HIS A 196 -1.02 17.87 0.11
CA HIS A 196 -1.87 17.50 1.24
C HIS A 196 -1.98 15.98 1.39
N ALA A 197 -2.26 15.25 0.29
CA ALA A 197 -2.29 13.80 0.30
C ALA A 197 -0.95 13.18 0.73
N ARG A 198 0.19 13.74 0.29
CA ARG A 198 1.53 13.29 0.69
C ARG A 198 1.73 13.45 2.19
N THR A 199 1.43 14.62 2.75
CA THR A 199 1.56 14.89 4.19
C THR A 199 0.72 13.91 5.01
N ALA A 200 -0.51 13.61 4.58
CA ALA A 200 -1.38 12.67 5.27
C ALA A 200 -0.83 11.23 5.24
N VAL A 201 -0.33 10.77 4.09
CA VAL A 201 0.28 9.42 3.97
C VAL A 201 1.58 9.34 4.76
N GLU A 202 2.38 10.41 4.77
CA GLU A 202 3.62 10.49 5.54
C GLU A 202 3.34 10.43 7.05
N SER A 203 2.29 11.10 7.52
CA SER A 203 1.84 10.99 8.92
C SER A 203 1.42 9.56 9.26
N ALA A 204 0.61 8.92 8.42
CA ALA A 204 0.20 7.53 8.62
C ALA A 204 1.40 6.56 8.60
N TRP A 205 2.39 6.82 7.73
CA TRP A 205 3.63 6.05 7.68
C TRP A 205 4.46 6.21 8.96
N ARG A 206 4.61 7.43 9.50
CA ARG A 206 5.32 7.67 10.78
C ARG A 206 4.68 6.89 11.93
N GLU A 207 3.34 6.88 11.99
CA GLU A 207 2.60 6.06 12.95
C GLU A 207 2.90 4.57 12.79
N ALA A 208 2.94 4.06 11.55
CA ALA A 208 3.25 2.67 11.30
C ALA A 208 4.70 2.31 11.72
N VAL A 209 5.67 3.18 11.41
CA VAL A 209 7.08 2.98 11.79
C VAL A 209 7.25 3.06 13.31
N GLY A 210 6.63 4.03 13.96
CA GLY A 210 6.73 4.22 15.43
C GLY A 210 6.19 3.04 16.23
N ARG A 211 5.36 2.20 15.64
CA ARG A 211 4.80 1.00 16.27
C ARG A 211 5.59 -0.29 15.98
N LEU A 212 6.58 -0.21 15.09
CA LEU A 212 7.51 -1.33 14.93
C LEU A 212 8.44 -1.41 16.15
N PRO A 213 8.73 -2.62 16.67
CA PRO A 213 9.75 -2.80 17.70
C PRO A 213 11.08 -2.21 17.22
N SER A 214 11.69 -1.37 18.05
CA SER A 214 13.02 -0.84 17.80
C SER A 214 14.00 -1.98 17.55
N SER A 215 14.78 -1.91 16.49
CA SER A 215 15.82 -2.91 16.15
C SER A 215 17.03 -2.85 17.11
N SER A 216 16.94 -2.16 18.24
CA SER A 216 17.95 -2.01 19.28
C SER A 216 17.74 -3.01 20.42
N GLY A 217 17.97 -4.28 20.13
CA GLY A 217 18.05 -5.38 21.10
C GLY A 217 19.46 -5.95 21.20
N THR A 218 20.50 -5.11 21.19
CA THR A 218 21.80 -5.52 21.75
C THR A 218 21.75 -5.22 23.24
N SER A 219 21.35 -6.23 24.02
CA SER A 219 21.51 -6.28 25.47
C SER A 219 22.98 -5.99 25.80
N VAL A 220 23.28 -4.77 26.22
CA VAL A 220 24.51 -4.49 26.95
C VAL A 220 24.39 -5.25 28.26
N ARG A 221 24.99 -6.44 28.32
CA ARG A 221 25.31 -7.08 29.61
C ARG A 221 26.16 -6.07 30.40
N ARG A 222 25.62 -5.54 31.48
CA ARG A 222 26.42 -4.84 32.47
C ARG A 222 27.33 -5.90 33.10
N PRO A 223 28.65 -5.70 33.14
CA PRO A 223 29.52 -6.53 33.95
C PRO A 223 29.24 -6.20 35.43
N ASN A 224 29.16 -7.26 36.23
CA ASN A 224 29.22 -7.17 37.70
C ASN A 224 30.61 -6.72 38.13
#